data_4645b1260d55514ab488d091a50f8ce4
#
_entry.id   4645b1260d55514ab488d091a50f8ce4
#
_cell.length_a   1.000
_cell.length_b   1.000
_cell.length_c   1.000
_cell.angle_alpha   90.00
_cell.angle_beta   90.00
_cell.angle_gamma   90.00
#
_symmetry.space_group_name_H-M   'P 1'
#
loop_
_entity.id
_entity.type
_entity.pdbx_description
1 polymer ?
#
loop_
_entity_poly.entity_id
_entity_poly.type
_entity_poly.pdbx_seq_one_letter_code
_entity_poly.pdbx_strand_id
1 'polypeptide(L)'
;MTSVVELFASFAVTITAAPLARSWMLRQGCVDVPNYRSSHTVPTPRGGGVACLLGLCGALVVAATNARDVPWALVAASIALSLVGYADDQTDLSSGFRLAAQVLVGATMGVTLGGGWLIPVAAFVATAVVNMVNFMDGINGITSLSMTVWGAAAWIVGVLHDVRGLQLVGVAVVGCSLGFLPWNAPSARLFLGDVGSYLFGGLVASGLLLGLSGGAPLMPLVAPLVIYAADTSAALVRRVVRGEPLLHAHREHVYQRLVSTLGITHLAASTGVAVLSAVATVTWLWCDTVISVPVTALIVVLYLASPRLLSASHLWSVDVPKGLPR
;
A
#
# COMPACT_ATOMS: atom_id res chain seq x y z
N MET A 1 20.29 10.97 -13.20
CA MET A 1 21.22 10.29 -12.25
C MET A 1 20.74 10.40 -10.81
N THR A 2 20.27 11.53 -10.32
CA THR A 2 19.86 11.73 -8.91
C THR A 2 18.74 10.78 -8.46
N SER A 3 17.69 10.59 -9.26
CA SER A 3 16.59 9.66 -8.92
C SER A 3 17.06 8.21 -8.71
N VAL A 4 18.10 7.77 -9.42
CA VAL A 4 18.68 6.44 -9.24
C VAL A 4 19.40 6.35 -7.88
N VAL A 5 20.12 7.41 -7.48
CA VAL A 5 20.82 7.44 -6.17
C VAL A 5 19.79 7.47 -5.03
N GLU A 6 18.70 8.25 -5.15
CA GLU A 6 17.59 8.31 -4.19
C GLU A 6 16.92 6.93 -4.00
N LEU A 7 16.66 6.21 -5.12
CA LEU A 7 16.13 4.86 -5.10
C LEU A 7 17.07 3.89 -4.35
N PHE A 8 18.37 3.90 -4.71
CA PHE A 8 19.32 3.02 -4.05
C PHE A 8 19.55 3.38 -2.58
N ALA A 9 19.48 4.66 -2.21
CA ALA A 9 19.57 5.08 -0.82
C ALA A 9 18.38 4.58 -0.01
N SER A 10 17.15 4.78 -0.50
CA SER A 10 15.95 4.27 0.18
C SER A 10 15.95 2.74 0.27
N PHE A 11 16.33 2.03 -0.78
CA PHE A 11 16.46 0.57 -0.79
C PHE A 11 17.49 0.09 0.25
N ALA A 12 18.72 0.61 0.16
CA ALA A 12 19.84 0.18 1.02
C ALA A 12 19.56 0.45 2.50
N VAL A 13 19.02 1.62 2.81
CA VAL A 13 18.65 1.96 4.19
C VAL A 13 17.51 1.06 4.68
N THR A 14 16.48 0.83 3.88
CA THR A 14 15.35 -0.03 4.29
C THR A 14 15.81 -1.46 4.56
N ILE A 15 16.55 -2.07 3.63
CA ILE A 15 16.95 -3.48 3.78
C ILE A 15 17.92 -3.69 4.95
N THR A 16 18.78 -2.73 5.23
CA THR A 16 19.72 -2.78 6.36
C THR A 16 19.09 -2.40 7.70
N ALA A 17 18.08 -1.54 7.71
CA ALA A 17 17.33 -1.17 8.91
C ALA A 17 16.31 -2.24 9.33
N ALA A 18 15.82 -3.07 8.43
CA ALA A 18 14.77 -4.05 8.72
C ALA A 18 15.15 -5.06 9.83
N PRO A 19 16.40 -5.62 9.91
CA PRO A 19 16.78 -6.49 11.03
C PRO A 19 16.80 -5.75 12.37
N LEU A 20 17.17 -4.47 12.37
CA LEU A 20 17.16 -3.64 13.57
C LEU A 20 15.72 -3.33 14.01
N ALA A 21 14.85 -2.96 13.06
CA ALA A 21 13.43 -2.77 13.32
C ALA A 21 12.81 -4.05 13.89
N ARG A 22 13.09 -5.22 13.28
CA ARG A 22 12.62 -6.51 13.79
C ARG A 22 13.06 -6.77 15.23
N SER A 23 14.33 -6.56 15.53
CA SER A 23 14.88 -6.77 16.88
C SER A 23 14.27 -5.80 17.89
N TRP A 24 14.00 -4.58 17.47
CA TRP A 24 13.35 -3.57 18.30
C TRP A 24 11.87 -3.95 18.58
N MET A 25 11.10 -4.31 17.56
CA MET A 25 9.70 -4.75 17.73
C MET A 25 9.59 -5.97 18.67
N LEU A 26 10.50 -6.92 18.54
CA LEU A 26 10.55 -8.06 19.47
C LEU A 26 10.79 -7.62 20.93
N ARG A 27 11.67 -6.65 21.17
CA ARG A 27 11.92 -6.12 22.51
C ARG A 27 10.73 -5.35 23.08
N GLN A 28 9.94 -4.71 22.23
CA GLN A 28 8.71 -4.01 22.61
C GLN A 28 7.51 -4.94 22.77
N GLY A 29 7.64 -6.21 22.45
CA GLY A 29 6.54 -7.16 22.49
C GLY A 29 5.52 -6.98 21.35
N CYS A 30 5.86 -6.18 20.30
CA CYS A 30 5.00 -5.96 19.14
C CYS A 30 5.05 -7.18 18.22
N VAL A 31 4.31 -8.22 18.60
CA VAL A 31 4.24 -9.49 17.87
C VAL A 31 2.78 -9.79 17.54
N ASP A 32 2.50 -10.01 16.26
CA ASP A 32 1.19 -10.51 15.83
C ASP A 32 1.13 -12.01 16.07
N VAL A 33 0.30 -12.40 17.03
CA VAL A 33 0.04 -13.80 17.38
C VAL A 33 -1.10 -14.31 16.52
N PRO A 34 -0.93 -15.45 15.82
CA PRO A 34 -1.97 -16.02 14.98
C PRO A 34 -3.29 -16.19 15.70
N ASN A 35 -4.36 -15.74 15.10
CA ASN A 35 -5.72 -15.95 15.58
C ASN A 35 -6.60 -16.46 14.42
N TYR A 36 -7.88 -16.72 14.66
CA TYR A 36 -8.81 -17.22 13.63
C TYR A 36 -8.94 -16.32 12.38
N ARG A 37 -8.47 -15.08 12.45
CA ARG A 37 -8.42 -14.12 11.32
C ARG A 37 -7.07 -14.09 10.64
N SER A 38 -6.01 -14.66 11.21
CA SER A 38 -4.66 -14.54 10.64
C SER A 38 -4.47 -15.42 9.42
N SER A 39 -3.79 -14.95 8.41
CA SER A 39 -3.35 -15.74 7.24
C SER A 39 -1.99 -16.41 7.47
N HIS A 40 -1.39 -16.20 8.64
CA HIS A 40 -0.11 -16.78 9.07
C HIS A 40 -0.33 -17.72 10.25
N THR A 41 0.63 -18.63 10.46
CA THR A 41 0.58 -19.67 11.51
C THR A 41 1.66 -19.51 12.57
N VAL A 42 2.62 -18.60 12.36
CA VAL A 42 3.76 -18.38 13.26
C VAL A 42 3.69 -16.95 13.80
N PRO A 43 3.87 -16.74 15.14
CA PRO A 43 3.98 -15.40 15.70
C PRO A 43 5.07 -14.60 15.00
N THR A 44 4.71 -13.43 14.46
CA THR A 44 5.60 -12.62 13.63
C THR A 44 5.64 -11.18 14.15
N PRO A 45 6.83 -10.56 14.31
CA PRO A 45 6.96 -9.16 14.71
C PRO A 45 6.23 -8.25 13.70
N ARG A 46 5.52 -7.24 14.22
CA ARG A 46 4.78 -6.24 13.43
C ARG A 46 5.40 -4.86 13.64
N GLY A 47 5.40 -4.00 12.61
CA GLY A 47 5.97 -2.65 12.67
C GLY A 47 7.21 -2.45 11.80
N GLY A 48 7.37 -3.30 10.77
CA GLY A 48 8.49 -3.22 9.80
C GLY A 48 8.54 -1.93 9.00
N GLY A 49 7.41 -1.21 8.93
CA GLY A 49 7.34 0.11 8.31
C GLY A 49 8.31 1.15 8.89
N VAL A 50 8.81 0.94 10.11
CA VAL A 50 9.92 1.76 10.67
C VAL A 50 11.15 1.69 9.77
N ALA A 51 11.47 0.53 9.19
CA ALA A 51 12.57 0.42 8.25
C ALA A 51 12.30 1.21 6.95
N CYS A 52 11.05 1.19 6.46
CA CYS A 52 10.64 1.99 5.30
C CYS A 52 10.70 3.49 5.60
N LEU A 53 10.32 3.91 6.81
CA LEU A 53 10.43 5.30 7.25
C LEU A 53 11.89 5.78 7.25
N LEU A 54 12.81 4.96 7.75
CA LEU A 54 14.24 5.25 7.70
C LEU A 54 14.74 5.25 6.24
N GLY A 55 14.25 4.36 5.38
CA GLY A 55 14.54 4.35 3.95
C GLY A 55 14.11 5.64 3.25
N LEU A 56 12.92 6.14 3.57
CA LEU A 56 12.46 7.45 3.09
C LEU A 56 13.42 8.55 3.52
N CYS A 57 13.85 8.57 4.80
CA CYS A 57 14.85 9.53 5.26
C CYS A 57 16.16 9.45 4.45
N GLY A 58 16.60 8.26 4.07
CA GLY A 58 17.77 8.07 3.19
C GLY A 58 17.61 8.75 1.82
N ALA A 59 16.45 8.58 1.17
CA ALA A 59 16.15 9.27 -0.09
C ALA A 59 16.10 10.80 0.09
N LEU A 60 15.51 11.28 1.19
CA LEU A 60 15.40 12.71 1.49
C LEU A 60 16.76 13.37 1.74
N VAL A 61 17.69 12.68 2.42
CA VAL A 61 19.05 13.16 2.61
C VAL A 61 19.75 13.33 1.26
N VAL A 62 19.66 12.33 0.37
CA VAL A 62 20.22 12.43 -0.98
C VAL A 62 19.59 13.57 -1.76
N ALA A 63 18.26 13.73 -1.70
CA ALA A 63 17.56 14.81 -2.39
C ALA A 63 18.02 16.20 -1.88
N ALA A 64 18.10 16.37 -0.57
CA ALA A 64 18.50 17.62 0.06
C ALA A 64 19.96 17.99 -0.27
N THR A 65 20.90 17.02 -0.24
CA THR A 65 22.32 17.26 -0.58
C THR A 65 22.52 17.58 -2.06
N ASN A 66 21.59 17.18 -2.94
CA ASN A 66 21.59 17.52 -4.37
C ASN A 66 20.71 18.72 -4.71
N ALA A 67 20.31 19.52 -3.70
CA ALA A 67 19.48 20.72 -3.85
C ALA A 67 18.17 20.47 -4.67
N ARG A 68 17.59 19.27 -4.54
CA ARG A 68 16.29 18.98 -5.17
C ARG A 68 15.16 19.69 -4.43
N ASP A 69 14.18 20.07 -5.19
CA ASP A 69 12.91 20.55 -4.64
C ASP A 69 12.14 19.40 -4.00
N VAL A 70 12.17 19.37 -2.66
CA VAL A 70 11.51 18.35 -1.84
C VAL A 70 10.16 18.90 -1.37
N PRO A 71 9.04 18.19 -1.56
CA PRO A 71 7.73 18.60 -1.07
C PRO A 71 7.61 18.36 0.45
N TRP A 72 8.39 19.10 1.24
CA TRP A 72 8.59 18.87 2.68
C TRP A 72 7.29 18.75 3.47
N ALA A 73 6.31 19.59 3.16
CA ALA A 73 5.05 19.60 3.90
C ALA A 73 4.24 18.31 3.68
N LEU A 74 4.20 17.79 2.44
CA LEU A 74 3.50 16.56 2.11
C LEU A 74 4.26 15.32 2.64
N VAL A 75 5.60 15.36 2.60
CA VAL A 75 6.44 14.32 3.20
C VAL A 75 6.26 14.29 4.71
N ALA A 76 6.29 15.45 5.38
CA ALA A 76 6.05 15.56 6.82
C ALA A 76 4.66 15.05 7.21
N ALA A 77 3.63 15.35 6.41
CA ALA A 77 2.29 14.81 6.60
C ALA A 77 2.25 13.27 6.47
N SER A 78 2.97 12.70 5.49
CA SER A 78 3.08 11.24 5.34
C SER A 78 3.81 10.59 6.52
N ILE A 79 4.85 11.24 7.04
CA ILE A 79 5.55 10.82 8.26
C ILE A 79 4.61 10.91 9.48
N ALA A 80 3.82 11.97 9.61
CA ALA A 80 2.84 12.11 10.69
C ALA A 80 1.81 10.98 10.67
N LEU A 81 1.29 10.59 9.49
CA LEU A 81 0.41 9.43 9.35
C LEU A 81 1.13 8.14 9.77
N SER A 82 2.39 7.95 9.36
CA SER A 82 3.19 6.80 9.78
C SER A 82 3.37 6.73 11.31
N LEU A 83 3.56 7.87 11.97
CA LEU A 83 3.66 7.93 13.45
C LEU A 83 2.33 7.60 14.12
N VAL A 84 1.18 7.98 13.53
CA VAL A 84 -0.14 7.54 14.00
C VAL A 84 -0.26 6.01 13.86
N GLY A 85 0.16 5.45 12.72
CA GLY A 85 0.19 4.00 12.51
C GLY A 85 1.14 3.29 13.48
N TYR A 86 2.29 3.88 13.80
CA TYR A 86 3.20 3.35 14.82
C TYR A 86 2.54 3.33 16.21
N ALA A 87 1.85 4.39 16.58
CA ALA A 87 1.10 4.44 17.85
C ALA A 87 -0.02 3.39 17.87
N ASP A 88 -0.71 3.17 16.73
CA ASP A 88 -1.74 2.13 16.60
C ASP A 88 -1.15 0.72 16.78
N ASP A 89 -0.02 0.42 16.15
CA ASP A 89 0.71 -0.86 16.34
C ASP A 89 1.09 -1.13 17.80
N GLN A 90 1.27 -0.09 18.64
CA GLN A 90 1.68 -0.21 20.05
C GLN A 90 0.51 -0.24 21.03
N THR A 91 -0.56 0.51 20.74
CA THR A 91 -1.60 0.83 21.77
C THR A 91 -3.02 0.49 21.35
N ASP A 92 -3.23 -0.01 20.12
CA ASP A 92 -4.56 -0.32 19.55
C ASP A 92 -5.53 0.87 19.65
N LEU A 93 -5.25 1.92 18.87
CA LEU A 93 -5.99 3.17 18.86
C LEU A 93 -7.45 2.95 18.39
N SER A 94 -8.38 3.72 18.94
CA SER A 94 -9.77 3.65 18.48
C SER A 94 -9.91 4.06 17.01
N SER A 95 -10.80 3.39 16.27
CA SER A 95 -11.05 3.68 14.85
C SER A 95 -11.45 5.15 14.60
N GLY A 96 -12.17 5.76 15.56
CA GLY A 96 -12.53 7.17 15.50
C GLY A 96 -11.31 8.10 15.58
N PHE A 97 -10.36 7.81 16.47
CA PHE A 97 -9.12 8.59 16.58
C PHE A 97 -8.28 8.47 15.31
N ARG A 98 -8.10 7.26 14.78
CA ARG A 98 -7.37 7.02 13.52
C ARG A 98 -7.97 7.80 12.36
N LEU A 99 -9.30 7.74 12.21
CA LEU A 99 -10.01 8.46 11.17
C LEU A 99 -9.85 9.99 11.33
N ALA A 100 -10.01 10.51 12.54
CA ALA A 100 -9.85 11.95 12.82
C ALA A 100 -8.42 12.43 12.51
N ALA A 101 -7.40 11.67 12.89
CA ALA A 101 -6.00 11.98 12.59
C ALA A 101 -5.73 11.98 11.07
N GLN A 102 -6.24 11.00 10.33
CA GLN A 102 -6.11 10.93 8.88
C GLN A 102 -6.79 12.11 8.17
N VAL A 103 -8.01 12.49 8.59
CA VAL A 103 -8.74 13.65 8.05
C VAL A 103 -7.97 14.94 8.35
N LEU A 104 -7.50 15.12 9.57
CA LEU A 104 -6.76 16.32 9.97
C LEU A 104 -5.45 16.46 9.19
N VAL A 105 -4.64 15.40 9.11
CA VAL A 105 -3.38 15.42 8.36
C VAL A 105 -3.65 15.62 6.87
N GLY A 106 -4.66 14.96 6.30
CA GLY A 106 -5.07 15.19 4.92
C GLY A 106 -5.52 16.63 4.65
N ALA A 107 -6.26 17.24 5.58
CA ALA A 107 -6.63 18.65 5.47
C ALA A 107 -5.41 19.58 5.47
N THR A 108 -4.38 19.30 6.29
CA THR A 108 -3.12 20.08 6.25
C THR A 108 -2.41 19.95 4.91
N MET A 109 -2.41 18.76 4.27
CA MET A 109 -1.89 18.59 2.90
C MET A 109 -2.60 19.55 1.93
N GLY A 110 -3.94 19.67 2.01
CA GLY A 110 -4.71 20.57 1.17
C GLY A 110 -4.39 22.05 1.43
N VAL A 111 -4.18 22.44 2.68
CA VAL A 111 -3.76 23.81 3.04
C VAL A 111 -2.41 24.14 2.41
N THR A 112 -1.43 23.24 2.48
CA THR A 112 -0.08 23.46 1.93
C THR A 112 -0.05 23.54 0.39
N LEU A 113 -1.08 23.03 -0.27
CA LEU A 113 -1.23 23.08 -1.75
C LEU A 113 -2.05 24.29 -2.22
N GLY A 114 -2.40 25.22 -1.36
CA GLY A 114 -3.11 26.46 -1.70
C GLY A 114 -4.50 26.59 -1.07
N GLY A 115 -4.94 25.59 -0.29
CA GLY A 115 -6.20 25.67 0.45
C GLY A 115 -7.47 25.58 -0.41
N GLY A 116 -8.55 26.20 0.05
CA GLY A 116 -9.83 26.20 -0.63
C GLY A 116 -10.41 24.80 -0.83
N TRP A 117 -10.81 24.45 -2.05
CA TRP A 117 -11.38 23.15 -2.39
C TRP A 117 -10.39 21.99 -2.25
N LEU A 118 -9.09 22.27 -2.24
CA LEU A 118 -8.07 21.25 -2.02
C LEU A 118 -8.09 20.69 -0.60
N ILE A 119 -8.58 21.44 0.39
CA ILE A 119 -8.64 20.95 1.77
C ILE A 119 -9.54 19.71 1.89
N PRO A 120 -10.84 19.76 1.54
CA PRO A 120 -11.70 18.59 1.65
C PRO A 120 -11.27 17.46 0.70
N VAL A 121 -10.74 17.77 -0.47
CA VAL A 121 -10.25 16.75 -1.42
C VAL A 121 -9.03 16.03 -0.85
N ALA A 122 -8.05 16.74 -0.32
CA ALA A 122 -6.86 16.13 0.27
C ALA A 122 -7.19 15.33 1.54
N ALA A 123 -8.11 15.83 2.38
CA ALA A 123 -8.60 15.10 3.55
C ALA A 123 -9.26 13.77 3.13
N PHE A 124 -10.11 13.79 2.10
CA PHE A 124 -10.75 12.58 1.57
C PHE A 124 -9.72 11.62 0.95
N VAL A 125 -8.83 12.12 0.07
CA VAL A 125 -7.82 11.30 -0.61
C VAL A 125 -6.88 10.63 0.40
N ALA A 126 -6.34 11.39 1.36
CA ALA A 126 -5.45 10.85 2.37
C ALA A 126 -6.15 9.76 3.20
N THR A 127 -7.35 10.04 3.69
CA THR A 127 -8.13 9.10 4.49
C THR A 127 -8.48 7.84 3.71
N ALA A 128 -8.98 7.99 2.48
CA ALA A 128 -9.38 6.86 1.64
C ALA A 128 -8.18 5.97 1.28
N VAL A 129 -7.07 6.58 0.85
CA VAL A 129 -5.89 5.84 0.42
C VAL A 129 -5.18 5.17 1.58
N VAL A 130 -5.03 5.84 2.73
CA VAL A 130 -4.40 5.23 3.92
C VAL A 130 -5.20 4.01 4.38
N ASN A 131 -6.52 4.12 4.50
CA ASN A 131 -7.34 2.96 4.90
C ASN A 131 -7.35 1.86 3.83
N MET A 132 -7.36 2.23 2.54
CA MET A 132 -7.31 1.27 1.44
C MET A 132 -5.99 0.46 1.47
N VAL A 133 -4.85 1.11 1.63
CA VAL A 133 -3.54 0.43 1.74
C VAL A 133 -3.48 -0.44 3.00
N ASN A 134 -3.98 0.06 4.13
CA ASN A 134 -4.03 -0.68 5.38
C ASN A 134 -4.92 -1.94 5.28
N PHE A 135 -6.11 -1.84 4.69
CA PHE A 135 -7.01 -3.00 4.51
C PHE A 135 -6.45 -4.06 3.55
N MET A 136 -5.62 -3.63 2.61
CA MET A 136 -5.01 -4.55 1.64
C MET A 136 -3.70 -5.17 2.16
N ASP A 137 -3.15 -4.73 3.29
CA ASP A 137 -1.90 -5.27 3.87
C ASP A 137 -2.14 -6.54 4.71
N GLY A 138 -2.83 -7.53 4.17
CA GLY A 138 -3.23 -8.73 4.92
C GLY A 138 -2.55 -10.04 4.50
N ILE A 139 -1.65 -10.04 3.50
CA ILE A 139 -0.83 -11.18 3.08
C ILE A 139 0.59 -10.76 2.73
N ASN A 140 1.54 -11.69 2.82
CA ASN A 140 2.95 -11.41 2.59
C ASN A 140 3.21 -10.84 1.19
N GLY A 141 3.90 -9.72 1.11
CA GLY A 141 4.38 -9.11 -0.12
C GLY A 141 3.37 -8.23 -0.86
N ILE A 142 2.08 -8.25 -0.51
CA ILE A 142 1.05 -7.57 -1.30
C ILE A 142 1.30 -6.06 -1.35
N THR A 143 1.56 -5.43 -0.22
CA THR A 143 1.81 -3.98 -0.17
C THR A 143 3.15 -3.63 -0.81
N SER A 144 4.22 -4.38 -0.55
CA SER A 144 5.53 -4.12 -1.15
C SER A 144 5.49 -4.20 -2.69
N LEU A 145 4.86 -5.24 -3.25
CA LEU A 145 4.78 -5.40 -4.71
C LEU A 145 3.88 -4.33 -5.35
N SER A 146 2.72 -4.06 -4.77
CA SER A 146 1.78 -3.06 -5.29
C SER A 146 2.34 -1.64 -5.19
N MET A 147 3.01 -1.30 -4.09
CA MET A 147 3.65 0.01 -3.94
C MET A 147 4.87 0.17 -4.85
N THR A 148 5.57 -0.91 -5.20
CA THR A 148 6.60 -0.86 -6.25
C THR A 148 5.99 -0.46 -7.59
N VAL A 149 4.85 -1.02 -7.97
CA VAL A 149 4.14 -0.65 -9.22
C VAL A 149 3.69 0.81 -9.17
N TRP A 150 3.08 1.23 -8.04
CA TRP A 150 2.63 2.60 -7.88
C TRP A 150 3.79 3.61 -7.92
N GLY A 151 4.87 3.32 -7.20
CA GLY A 151 6.05 4.20 -7.17
C GLY A 151 6.71 4.34 -8.53
N ALA A 152 6.78 3.25 -9.31
CA ALA A 152 7.28 3.29 -10.69
C ALA A 152 6.38 4.17 -11.58
N ALA A 153 5.07 4.03 -11.49
CA ALA A 153 4.12 4.88 -12.19
C ALA A 153 4.30 6.37 -11.81
N ALA A 154 4.40 6.66 -10.52
CA ALA A 154 4.60 8.01 -10.01
C ALA A 154 5.91 8.63 -10.52
N TRP A 155 7.00 7.86 -10.53
CA TRP A 155 8.27 8.31 -11.10
C TRP A 155 8.16 8.60 -12.60
N ILE A 156 7.57 7.68 -13.38
CA ILE A 156 7.38 7.85 -14.83
C ILE A 156 6.55 9.10 -15.13
N VAL A 157 5.38 9.25 -14.49
CA VAL A 157 4.52 10.42 -14.66
C VAL A 157 5.25 11.69 -14.23
N GLY A 158 5.96 11.65 -13.12
CA GLY A 158 6.76 12.79 -12.65
C GLY A 158 7.85 13.20 -13.62
N VAL A 159 8.48 12.24 -14.33
CA VAL A 159 9.47 12.52 -15.38
C VAL A 159 8.81 13.12 -16.64
N LEU A 160 7.72 12.50 -17.09
CA LEU A 160 7.03 12.92 -18.33
C LEU A 160 6.40 14.31 -18.21
N HIS A 161 6.00 14.73 -17.00
CA HIS A 161 5.31 16.00 -16.76
C HIS A 161 6.12 17.00 -15.90
N ASP A 162 7.42 16.74 -15.68
CA ASP A 162 8.36 17.57 -14.89
C ASP A 162 7.85 17.89 -13.46
N VAL A 163 7.13 16.95 -12.83
CA VAL A 163 6.69 17.08 -11.43
C VAL A 163 7.75 16.48 -10.52
N ARG A 164 8.75 17.28 -10.15
CA ARG A 164 9.98 16.83 -9.43
C ARG A 164 9.68 16.18 -8.09
N GLY A 165 8.73 16.73 -7.33
CA GLY A 165 8.30 16.12 -6.05
C GLY A 165 7.70 14.74 -6.23
N LEU A 166 6.93 14.52 -7.32
CA LEU A 166 6.34 13.22 -7.64
C LEU A 166 7.44 12.19 -8.04
N GLN A 167 8.48 12.63 -8.78
CA GLN A 167 9.64 11.78 -9.09
C GLN A 167 10.31 11.26 -7.81
N LEU A 168 10.56 12.16 -6.85
CA LEU A 168 11.20 11.81 -5.57
C LEU A 168 10.35 10.83 -4.76
N VAL A 169 9.06 11.14 -4.59
CA VAL A 169 8.12 10.26 -3.87
C VAL A 169 8.06 8.88 -4.55
N GLY A 170 7.97 8.84 -5.87
CA GLY A 170 7.92 7.60 -6.64
C GLY A 170 9.14 6.69 -6.39
N VAL A 171 10.36 7.22 -6.56
CA VAL A 171 11.59 6.42 -6.36
C VAL A 171 11.80 6.02 -4.89
N ALA A 172 11.43 6.87 -3.94
CA ALA A 172 11.50 6.54 -2.52
C ALA A 172 10.56 5.38 -2.17
N VAL A 173 9.33 5.41 -2.70
CA VAL A 173 8.36 4.31 -2.52
C VAL A 173 8.88 3.01 -3.13
N VAL A 174 9.43 3.03 -4.36
CA VAL A 174 10.05 1.84 -4.99
C VAL A 174 11.17 1.28 -4.11
N GLY A 175 12.11 2.13 -3.71
CA GLY A 175 13.26 1.69 -2.92
C GLY A 175 12.84 1.11 -1.56
N CYS A 176 11.95 1.79 -0.83
CA CYS A 176 11.42 1.28 0.44
C CYS A 176 10.70 -0.06 0.26
N SER A 177 9.84 -0.16 -0.75
CA SER A 177 9.06 -1.37 -1.03
C SER A 177 9.94 -2.57 -1.37
N LEU A 178 10.90 -2.39 -2.28
CA LEU A 178 11.83 -3.45 -2.67
C LEU A 178 12.81 -3.80 -1.55
N GLY A 179 13.25 -2.82 -0.75
CA GLY A 179 14.12 -3.06 0.41
C GLY A 179 13.43 -3.84 1.53
N PHE A 180 12.11 -3.65 1.69
CA PHE A 180 11.32 -4.36 2.69
C PHE A 180 10.86 -5.75 2.21
N LEU A 181 10.63 -5.94 0.92
CA LEU A 181 10.08 -7.18 0.34
C LEU A 181 10.77 -8.47 0.81
N PRO A 182 12.13 -8.58 0.89
CA PRO A 182 12.79 -9.80 1.36
C PRO A 182 12.53 -10.16 2.82
N TRP A 183 12.03 -9.22 3.62
CA TRP A 183 11.66 -9.43 5.02
C TRP A 183 10.20 -9.86 5.19
N ASN A 184 9.39 -9.56 4.21
CA ASN A 184 7.94 -9.82 4.23
C ASN A 184 7.52 -11.01 3.35
N ALA A 185 8.25 -11.31 2.27
CA ALA A 185 7.88 -12.37 1.33
C ALA A 185 9.10 -13.25 0.93
N PRO A 186 8.91 -14.52 0.56
CA PRO A 186 7.63 -15.26 0.53
C PRO A 186 7.11 -15.64 1.93
N SER A 187 8.03 -15.82 2.89
CA SER A 187 7.73 -16.13 4.29
C SER A 187 8.07 -14.93 5.16
N ALA A 188 7.05 -14.32 5.78
CA ALA A 188 7.26 -13.11 6.55
C ALA A 188 8.10 -13.38 7.82
N ARG A 189 9.19 -12.63 7.94
CA ARG A 189 10.01 -12.51 9.14
C ARG A 189 9.71 -11.22 9.92
N LEU A 190 8.99 -10.30 9.24
CA LEU A 190 8.58 -9.01 9.76
C LEU A 190 7.35 -8.54 8.97
N PHE A 191 6.25 -8.22 9.66
CA PHE A 191 5.10 -7.59 9.04
C PHE A 191 5.29 -6.08 8.96
N LEU A 192 4.72 -5.50 7.92
CA LEU A 192 4.80 -4.06 7.64
C LEU A 192 4.23 -3.24 8.80
N GLY A 193 3.06 -3.62 9.30
CA GLY A 193 2.33 -2.94 10.36
C GLY A 193 1.64 -1.66 9.89
N ASP A 194 0.86 -1.07 10.80
CA ASP A 194 0.13 0.16 10.51
C ASP A 194 1.09 1.34 10.30
N VAL A 195 2.23 1.35 10.97
CA VAL A 195 3.31 2.31 10.69
C VAL A 195 3.72 2.35 9.22
N GLY A 196 3.78 1.19 8.56
CA GLY A 196 4.20 1.11 7.16
C GLY A 196 3.05 1.32 6.17
N SER A 197 1.88 0.74 6.42
CA SER A 197 0.71 0.92 5.57
C SER A 197 0.24 2.37 5.55
N TYR A 198 0.32 3.09 6.68
CA TYR A 198 0.00 4.52 6.76
C TYR A 198 1.08 5.38 6.10
N LEU A 199 2.37 4.99 6.21
CA LEU A 199 3.44 5.67 5.47
C LEU A 199 3.20 5.60 3.97
N PHE A 200 3.00 4.39 3.43
CA PHE A 200 2.76 4.21 2.00
C PHE A 200 1.47 4.87 1.56
N GLY A 201 0.39 4.75 2.33
CA GLY A 201 -0.87 5.44 2.06
C GLY A 201 -0.71 6.96 2.01
N GLY A 202 0.05 7.53 2.94
CA GLY A 202 0.38 8.96 2.98
C GLY A 202 1.21 9.41 1.79
N LEU A 203 2.24 8.65 1.42
CA LEU A 203 3.09 8.93 0.25
C LEU A 203 2.30 8.82 -1.07
N VAL A 204 1.42 7.84 -1.19
CA VAL A 204 0.51 7.71 -2.34
C VAL A 204 -0.44 8.92 -2.41
N ALA A 205 -1.08 9.30 -1.30
CA ALA A 205 -1.93 10.47 -1.25
C ALA A 205 -1.16 11.75 -1.63
N SER A 206 0.05 11.94 -1.08
CA SER A 206 0.94 13.05 -1.44
C SER A 206 1.26 13.06 -2.94
N GLY A 207 1.57 11.90 -3.53
CA GLY A 207 1.87 11.81 -4.96
C GLY A 207 0.66 12.11 -5.85
N LEU A 208 -0.54 11.64 -5.48
CA LEU A 208 -1.78 11.99 -6.19
C LEU A 208 -2.03 13.51 -6.15
N LEU A 209 -1.83 14.14 -4.99
CA LEU A 209 -1.99 15.57 -4.81
C LEU A 209 -0.91 16.37 -5.55
N LEU A 210 0.34 15.90 -5.59
CA LEU A 210 1.42 16.50 -6.39
C LEU A 210 1.12 16.40 -7.88
N GLY A 211 0.61 15.25 -8.35
CA GLY A 211 0.18 15.08 -9.74
C GLY A 211 -0.94 16.07 -10.10
N LEU A 212 -1.96 16.15 -9.22
CA LEU A 212 -3.09 17.06 -9.41
C LEU A 212 -2.65 18.54 -9.48
N SER A 213 -1.86 18.99 -8.50
CA SER A 213 -1.39 20.38 -8.44
C SER A 213 -0.37 20.71 -9.53
N GLY A 214 0.40 19.73 -9.97
CA GLY A 214 1.36 19.85 -11.07
C GLY A 214 0.75 19.70 -12.47
N GLY A 215 -0.59 19.52 -12.58
CA GLY A 215 -1.28 19.34 -13.88
C GLY A 215 -0.95 18.04 -14.61
N ALA A 216 -0.40 17.05 -13.92
CA ALA A 216 -0.13 15.74 -14.52
C ALA A 216 -1.42 14.91 -14.64
N PRO A 217 -1.50 13.97 -15.62
CA PRO A 217 -2.65 13.09 -15.74
C PRO A 217 -2.77 12.18 -14.51
N LEU A 218 -3.94 12.18 -13.89
CA LEU A 218 -4.16 11.40 -12.66
C LEU A 218 -4.40 9.92 -12.90
N MET A 219 -4.96 9.54 -14.07
CA MET A 219 -5.33 8.16 -14.33
C MET A 219 -4.14 7.18 -14.23
N PRO A 220 -2.94 7.47 -14.75
CA PRO A 220 -1.77 6.60 -14.54
C PRO A 220 -1.34 6.46 -13.08
N LEU A 221 -1.66 7.43 -12.20
CA LEU A 221 -1.39 7.38 -10.77
C LEU A 221 -2.48 6.64 -9.99
N VAL A 222 -3.71 6.63 -10.48
CA VAL A 222 -4.85 5.92 -9.88
C VAL A 222 -4.90 4.46 -10.33
N ALA A 223 -4.52 4.18 -11.57
CA ALA A 223 -4.57 2.84 -12.16
C ALA A 223 -3.86 1.74 -11.34
N PRO A 224 -2.68 1.98 -10.73
CA PRO A 224 -2.05 0.99 -9.86
C PRO A 224 -2.88 0.62 -8.62
N LEU A 225 -3.80 1.49 -8.22
CA LEU A 225 -4.65 1.32 -7.03
C LEU A 225 -5.99 0.69 -7.35
N VAL A 226 -6.29 0.42 -8.62
CA VAL A 226 -7.64 -0.02 -9.04
C VAL A 226 -8.07 -1.33 -8.39
N ILE A 227 -7.16 -2.28 -8.21
CA ILE A 227 -7.43 -3.55 -7.54
C ILE A 227 -7.69 -3.31 -6.05
N TYR A 228 -6.90 -2.47 -5.41
CA TYR A 228 -7.07 -2.08 -4.00
C TYR A 228 -8.44 -1.42 -3.78
N ALA A 229 -8.78 -0.46 -4.63
CA ALA A 229 -10.06 0.23 -4.58
C ALA A 229 -11.24 -0.73 -4.83
N ALA A 230 -11.14 -1.62 -5.82
CA ALA A 230 -12.18 -2.58 -6.16
C ALA A 230 -12.42 -3.59 -5.03
N ASP A 231 -11.36 -4.17 -4.46
CA ASP A 231 -11.47 -5.15 -3.38
C ASP A 231 -12.03 -4.52 -2.10
N THR A 232 -11.47 -3.37 -1.69
CA THR A 232 -11.93 -2.65 -0.50
C THR A 232 -13.38 -2.22 -0.65
N SER A 233 -13.75 -1.61 -1.79
CA SER A 233 -15.12 -1.19 -2.04
C SER A 233 -16.09 -2.38 -2.05
N ALA A 234 -15.73 -3.48 -2.72
CA ALA A 234 -16.56 -4.68 -2.74
C ALA A 234 -16.73 -5.30 -1.34
N ALA A 235 -15.71 -5.29 -0.50
CA ALA A 235 -15.80 -5.75 0.89
C ALA A 235 -16.72 -4.84 1.71
N LEU A 236 -16.57 -3.52 1.61
CA LEU A 236 -17.41 -2.54 2.31
C LEU A 236 -18.89 -2.62 1.86
N VAL A 237 -19.14 -2.71 0.55
CA VAL A 237 -20.52 -2.86 0.02
C VAL A 237 -21.18 -4.13 0.55
N ARG A 238 -20.47 -5.27 0.56
CA ARG A 238 -21.03 -6.51 1.13
C ARG A 238 -21.43 -6.33 2.60
N ARG A 239 -20.64 -5.62 3.39
CA ARG A 239 -20.93 -5.36 4.80
C ARG A 239 -22.12 -4.42 5.00
N VAL A 240 -22.21 -3.34 4.21
CA VAL A 240 -23.37 -2.44 4.22
C VAL A 240 -24.65 -3.22 3.93
N VAL A 241 -24.63 -4.07 2.88
CA VAL A 241 -25.82 -4.88 2.49
C VAL A 241 -26.23 -5.87 3.59
N ARG A 242 -25.26 -6.37 4.40
CA ARG A 242 -25.54 -7.28 5.52
C ARG A 242 -25.86 -6.56 6.83
N GLY A 243 -25.78 -5.23 6.87
CA GLY A 243 -25.96 -4.46 8.12
C GLY A 243 -24.83 -4.66 9.14
N GLU A 244 -23.63 -5.05 8.70
CA GLU A 244 -22.48 -5.30 9.56
C GLU A 244 -21.70 -4.01 9.84
N PRO A 245 -21.05 -3.88 11.02
CA PRO A 245 -20.25 -2.70 11.36
C PRO A 245 -19.05 -2.54 10.42
N LEU A 246 -18.91 -1.38 9.77
CA LEU A 246 -17.87 -1.12 8.76
C LEU A 246 -16.45 -1.03 9.33
N LEU A 247 -16.31 -0.60 10.59
CA LEU A 247 -15.02 -0.33 11.24
C LEU A 247 -14.41 -1.55 11.94
N HIS A 248 -15.07 -2.69 11.93
CA HIS A 248 -14.53 -3.92 12.50
C HIS A 248 -13.69 -4.69 11.48
N ALA A 249 -12.55 -5.24 11.93
CA ALA A 249 -11.69 -6.07 11.11
C ALA A 249 -12.43 -7.31 10.56
N HIS A 250 -12.20 -7.67 9.30
CA HIS A 250 -12.86 -8.76 8.59
C HIS A 250 -11.93 -9.49 7.61
N ARG A 251 -12.38 -10.64 7.06
CA ARG A 251 -11.64 -11.48 6.11
C ARG A 251 -12.38 -11.66 4.77
N GLU A 252 -12.97 -10.60 4.25
CA GLU A 252 -13.84 -10.69 3.07
C GLU A 252 -13.17 -10.23 1.77
N HIS A 253 -11.89 -9.83 1.86
CA HIS A 253 -11.12 -9.43 0.68
C HIS A 253 -10.87 -10.61 -0.26
N VAL A 254 -10.87 -10.34 -1.56
CA VAL A 254 -10.63 -11.34 -2.59
C VAL A 254 -9.27 -12.02 -2.40
N TYR A 255 -8.21 -11.25 -2.17
CA TYR A 255 -6.87 -11.79 -1.95
C TYR A 255 -6.80 -12.75 -0.75
N GLN A 256 -7.54 -12.45 0.34
CA GLN A 256 -7.61 -13.33 1.50
C GLN A 256 -8.33 -14.63 1.18
N ARG A 257 -9.42 -14.57 0.39
CA ARG A 257 -10.15 -15.75 -0.05
C ARG A 257 -9.32 -16.62 -0.99
N LEU A 258 -8.51 -16.05 -1.88
CA LEU A 258 -7.59 -16.77 -2.74
C LEU A 258 -6.61 -17.61 -1.91
N VAL A 259 -6.07 -17.03 -0.84
CA VAL A 259 -5.12 -17.73 0.04
C VAL A 259 -5.82 -18.72 0.96
N SER A 260 -6.83 -18.26 1.74
CA SER A 260 -7.43 -19.06 2.82
C SER A 260 -8.37 -20.16 2.33
N THR A 261 -9.06 -19.95 1.21
CA THR A 261 -10.07 -20.89 0.70
C THR A 261 -9.54 -21.74 -0.46
N LEU A 262 -8.72 -21.16 -1.33
CA LEU A 262 -8.22 -21.85 -2.52
C LEU A 262 -6.77 -22.35 -2.38
N GLY A 263 -6.10 -22.06 -1.25
CA GLY A 263 -4.73 -22.51 -1.00
C GLY A 263 -3.65 -21.87 -1.89
N ILE A 264 -3.97 -20.76 -2.56
CA ILE A 264 -2.99 -20.01 -3.35
C ILE A 264 -1.94 -19.43 -2.42
N THR A 265 -0.67 -19.54 -2.76
CA THR A 265 0.40 -19.00 -1.91
C THR A 265 0.30 -17.47 -1.81
N HIS A 266 0.72 -16.89 -0.67
CA HIS A 266 0.76 -15.44 -0.47
C HIS A 266 1.48 -14.73 -1.61
N LEU A 267 2.66 -15.24 -2.00
CA LEU A 267 3.45 -14.65 -3.08
C LEU A 267 2.72 -14.67 -4.43
N ALA A 268 2.05 -15.78 -4.77
CA ALA A 268 1.30 -15.87 -6.03
C ALA A 268 0.11 -14.91 -6.06
N ALA A 269 -0.66 -14.81 -4.97
CA ALA A 269 -1.77 -13.87 -4.86
C ALA A 269 -1.28 -12.40 -4.94
N SER A 270 -0.21 -12.06 -4.21
CA SER A 270 0.39 -10.72 -4.21
C SER A 270 0.97 -10.34 -5.57
N THR A 271 1.66 -11.27 -6.23
CA THR A 271 2.18 -11.08 -7.59
C THR A 271 1.04 -10.89 -8.59
N GLY A 272 -0.04 -11.67 -8.47
CA GLY A 272 -1.23 -11.52 -9.31
C GLY A 272 -1.84 -10.12 -9.20
N VAL A 273 -2.01 -9.61 -7.98
CA VAL A 273 -2.48 -8.23 -7.74
C VAL A 273 -1.55 -7.19 -8.38
N ALA A 274 -0.24 -7.32 -8.15
CA ALA A 274 0.75 -6.39 -8.69
C ALA A 274 0.80 -6.41 -10.23
N VAL A 275 0.74 -7.58 -10.85
CA VAL A 275 0.72 -7.73 -12.32
C VAL A 275 -0.53 -7.09 -12.92
N LEU A 276 -1.72 -7.37 -12.36
CA LEU A 276 -2.97 -6.76 -12.84
C LEU A 276 -2.93 -5.24 -12.69
N SER A 277 -2.42 -4.72 -11.56
CA SER A 277 -2.20 -3.29 -11.35
C SER A 277 -1.20 -2.70 -12.36
N ALA A 278 -0.11 -3.42 -12.66
CA ALA A 278 0.88 -3.00 -13.64
C ALA A 278 0.30 -2.94 -15.07
N VAL A 279 -0.51 -3.94 -15.45
CA VAL A 279 -1.18 -3.94 -16.76
C VAL A 279 -2.13 -2.74 -16.88
N ALA A 280 -2.97 -2.48 -15.87
CA ALA A 280 -3.82 -1.29 -15.84
C ALA A 280 -2.99 -0.01 -15.96
N THR A 281 -1.89 0.10 -15.22
CA THR A 281 -1.00 1.26 -15.24
C THR A 281 -0.39 1.49 -16.63
N VAL A 282 0.14 0.45 -17.26
CA VAL A 282 0.77 0.54 -18.58
C VAL A 282 -0.24 0.98 -19.64
N THR A 283 -1.48 0.48 -19.59
CA THR A 283 -2.51 0.93 -20.54
C THR A 283 -2.83 2.43 -20.35
N TRP A 284 -2.94 2.93 -19.11
CA TRP A 284 -3.18 4.35 -18.86
C TRP A 284 -1.98 5.27 -19.16
N LEU A 285 -0.77 4.72 -19.15
CA LEU A 285 0.44 5.47 -19.55
C LEU A 285 0.59 5.63 -21.06
N TRP A 286 0.17 4.61 -21.83
CA TRP A 286 0.55 4.52 -23.24
C TRP A 286 -0.60 4.35 -24.21
N CYS A 287 -1.82 4.08 -23.75
CA CYS A 287 -3.01 3.94 -24.56
C CYS A 287 -4.01 5.07 -24.27
N ASP A 288 -4.92 5.28 -25.21
CA ASP A 288 -6.03 6.21 -25.02
C ASP A 288 -7.12 5.64 -24.06
N THR A 289 -8.10 6.47 -23.72
CA THR A 289 -9.20 6.11 -22.84
C THR A 289 -10.08 5.00 -23.40
N VAL A 290 -10.19 4.89 -24.73
CA VAL A 290 -11.00 3.88 -25.41
C VAL A 290 -10.48 2.48 -25.14
N ILE A 291 -9.17 2.32 -24.98
CA ILE A 291 -8.51 1.06 -24.62
C ILE A 291 -8.41 0.92 -23.10
N SER A 292 -7.98 1.97 -22.41
CA SER A 292 -7.64 1.89 -20.97
C SER A 292 -8.86 1.63 -20.10
N VAL A 293 -10.01 2.20 -20.42
CA VAL A 293 -11.25 1.99 -19.64
C VAL A 293 -11.72 0.54 -19.72
N PRO A 294 -11.95 -0.08 -20.89
CA PRO A 294 -12.42 -1.46 -20.95
C PRO A 294 -11.39 -2.47 -20.40
N VAL A 295 -10.09 -2.25 -20.62
CA VAL A 295 -9.05 -3.11 -20.04
C VAL A 295 -9.08 -3.04 -18.51
N THR A 296 -9.16 -1.85 -17.93
CA THR A 296 -9.26 -1.69 -16.48
C THR A 296 -10.53 -2.32 -15.92
N ALA A 297 -11.67 -2.12 -16.58
CA ALA A 297 -12.93 -2.74 -16.19
C ALA A 297 -12.85 -4.28 -16.25
N LEU A 298 -12.27 -4.83 -17.30
CA LEU A 298 -12.05 -6.27 -17.42
C LEU A 298 -11.15 -6.81 -16.30
N ILE A 299 -10.05 -6.13 -15.99
CA ILE A 299 -9.14 -6.48 -14.89
C ILE A 299 -9.90 -6.55 -13.57
N VAL A 300 -10.71 -5.53 -13.25
CA VAL A 300 -11.51 -5.48 -12.02
C VAL A 300 -12.50 -6.63 -11.97
N VAL A 301 -13.24 -6.88 -13.05
CA VAL A 301 -14.24 -7.97 -13.13
C VAL A 301 -13.54 -9.33 -12.94
N LEU A 302 -12.46 -9.60 -13.65
CA LEU A 302 -11.71 -10.85 -13.54
C LEU A 302 -11.14 -11.04 -12.12
N TYR A 303 -10.59 -9.99 -11.52
CA TYR A 303 -10.10 -10.04 -10.15
C TYR A 303 -11.21 -10.36 -9.14
N LEU A 304 -12.31 -9.62 -9.17
CA LEU A 304 -13.43 -9.84 -8.24
C LEU A 304 -14.12 -11.19 -8.45
N ALA A 305 -14.14 -11.70 -9.68
CA ALA A 305 -14.68 -13.02 -10.01
C ALA A 305 -13.70 -14.19 -9.74
N SER A 306 -12.41 -13.91 -9.58
CA SER A 306 -11.35 -14.92 -9.51
C SER A 306 -11.59 -16.04 -8.48
N PRO A 307 -12.14 -15.80 -7.26
CA PRO A 307 -12.41 -16.90 -6.34
C PRO A 307 -13.47 -17.88 -6.85
N ARG A 308 -14.47 -17.38 -7.63
CA ARG A 308 -15.50 -18.22 -8.23
C ARG A 308 -14.97 -18.97 -9.46
N LEU A 309 -14.23 -18.28 -10.32
CA LEU A 309 -13.66 -18.86 -11.54
C LEU A 309 -12.68 -19.97 -11.20
N LEU A 310 -11.80 -19.78 -10.23
CA LEU A 310 -10.81 -20.75 -9.80
C LEU A 310 -11.42 -21.92 -9.02
N SER A 311 -12.51 -21.72 -8.27
CA SER A 311 -13.23 -22.81 -7.61
C SER A 311 -14.04 -23.68 -8.57
N ALA A 312 -14.53 -23.10 -9.65
CA ALA A 312 -15.31 -23.81 -10.67
C ALA A 312 -14.41 -24.58 -11.67
N SER A 313 -13.18 -24.13 -11.88
CA SER A 313 -12.22 -24.87 -12.69
C SER A 313 -11.69 -26.05 -11.88
N HIS A 314 -12.06 -27.27 -12.23
CA HIS A 314 -11.56 -28.54 -11.65
C HIS A 314 -10.04 -28.75 -11.77
N LEU A 315 -9.27 -27.73 -12.08
CA LEU A 315 -7.81 -27.72 -12.18
C LEU A 315 -7.10 -27.80 -10.82
N TRP A 316 -7.84 -27.71 -9.70
CA TRP A 316 -7.30 -27.75 -8.35
C TRP A 316 -7.98 -28.79 -7.47
N SER A 317 -8.19 -30.01 -7.97
CA SER A 317 -8.41 -31.17 -7.11
C SER A 317 -7.07 -31.64 -6.54
N VAL A 318 -6.47 -30.87 -5.67
CA VAL A 318 -5.51 -31.39 -4.71
C VAL A 318 -6.34 -32.06 -3.64
N ASP A 319 -6.32 -33.41 -3.60
CA ASP A 319 -6.82 -34.19 -2.48
C ASP A 319 -6.23 -33.63 -1.17
N VAL A 320 -7.00 -32.83 -0.46
CA VAL A 320 -6.67 -32.49 0.92
C VAL A 320 -6.90 -33.74 1.75
N PRO A 321 -5.88 -34.33 2.40
CA PRO A 321 -6.08 -35.48 3.25
C PRO A 321 -7.11 -35.12 4.34
N LYS A 322 -8.26 -35.79 4.34
CA LYS A 322 -9.25 -35.74 5.42
C LYS A 322 -8.62 -36.39 6.66
N GLY A 323 -8.04 -35.60 7.53
CA GLY A 323 -7.48 -36.14 8.75
C GLY A 323 -6.68 -35.14 9.59
N LEU A 324 -7.35 -34.13 10.13
CA LEU A 324 -6.93 -33.49 11.38
C LEU A 324 -8.17 -33.36 12.26
N PRO A 325 -8.11 -33.80 13.53
CA PRO A 325 -9.25 -33.74 14.46
C PRO A 325 -9.59 -32.27 14.79
N ARG A 326 -10.89 -32.04 15.03
CA ARG A 326 -11.49 -30.74 15.39
C ARG A 326 -11.02 -30.26 16.74
#